data_0a62871e5e4e5af62444db42dd62912f
#
_entry.id   0a62871e5e4e5af62444db42dd62912f
#
_cell.length_a   1.000
_cell.length_b   1.000
_cell.length_c   1.000
_cell.angle_alpha   90.00
_cell.angle_beta   90.00
_cell.angle_gamma   90.00
#
_symmetry.space_group_name_H-M   'P 1'
#
loop_
_entity.id
_entity.type
_entity.pdbx_description
1 polymer ?
#
loop_
_entity_poly.entity_id
_entity_poly.type
_entity_poly.pdbx_seq_one_letter_code
_entity_poly.pdbx_strand_id
1 'polypeptide(L)'
;IVGAASVRTTLTNAVNDARPFDLMAVSTDGAITDDQQAAIAATDGVAATVAQYAAPGTLTTTSGAPAYAPGEGTDAEDEAQASSVMITGEPDYTGVTHSTVSQLGDNQVRVGDEALAGQTLRLCAESCVDLSATYDKNGSVGEAQVSEKTLRSIATSLERQAIIIKMADGADAETVQAALLKDSHLSVNGSALERQTYTKIIDRLMLVLVGLLGVSVLVSLVGVANTLSLSVAERTRENGLLRALGLTRRQMKGLLALEALFLSLTGALIGVGMGVAFGWVGVMSLPVEGATPVLSVPWLQLVGVCVVAIVSALIASWLPGRRAAKVSP
;
A
#
# COMPACT_ATOMS: atom_id res chain seq x y z
N ILE A 1 3.97 15.04 3.58
CA ILE A 1 3.39 14.13 4.59
C ILE A 1 2.05 13.58 4.10
N VAL A 2 0.99 14.42 3.86
CA VAL A 2 -0.31 13.94 3.39
C VAL A 2 -0.20 13.18 2.07
N GLY A 3 0.50 13.73 1.07
CA GLY A 3 0.71 13.06 -0.21
C GLY A 3 1.38 11.69 -0.06
N ALA A 4 2.43 11.57 0.74
CA ALA A 4 3.12 10.30 0.96
C ALA A 4 2.24 9.28 1.70
N ALA A 5 1.45 9.70 2.70
CA ALA A 5 0.50 8.82 3.37
C ALA A 5 -0.58 8.33 2.41
N SER A 6 -1.12 9.21 1.58
CA SER A 6 -2.14 8.86 0.59
C SER A 6 -1.59 7.94 -0.51
N VAL A 7 -0.38 8.18 -1.02
CA VAL A 7 0.31 7.29 -1.97
C VAL A 7 0.52 5.92 -1.35
N ARG A 8 1.02 5.85 -0.12
CA ARG A 8 1.21 4.59 0.60
C ARG A 8 -0.09 3.80 0.72
N THR A 9 -1.17 4.44 1.16
CA THR A 9 -2.48 3.79 1.31
C THR A 9 -3.02 3.31 -0.03
N THR A 10 -2.95 4.16 -1.08
CA THR A 10 -3.40 3.81 -2.43
C THR A 10 -2.64 2.62 -3.00
N LEU A 11 -1.30 2.62 -2.91
CA LEU A 11 -0.47 1.51 -3.39
C LEU A 11 -0.71 0.22 -2.58
N THR A 12 -0.83 0.32 -1.25
CA THR A 12 -1.12 -0.84 -0.41
C THR A 12 -2.47 -1.46 -0.77
N ASN A 13 -3.50 -0.64 -1.00
CA ASN A 13 -4.81 -1.13 -1.41
C ASN A 13 -4.74 -1.75 -2.81
N ALA A 14 -4.08 -1.12 -3.77
CA ALA A 14 -3.92 -1.66 -5.12
C ALA A 14 -3.21 -3.03 -5.11
N VAL A 15 -2.16 -3.18 -4.31
CA VAL A 15 -1.46 -4.47 -4.15
C VAL A 15 -2.35 -5.52 -3.48
N ASN A 16 -3.13 -5.13 -2.46
CA ASN A 16 -4.07 -6.04 -1.78
C ASN A 16 -5.23 -6.46 -2.68
N ASP A 17 -5.71 -5.55 -3.55
CA ASP A 17 -6.79 -5.86 -4.50
C ASP A 17 -6.28 -6.76 -5.64
N ALA A 18 -5.03 -6.59 -6.04
CA ALA A 18 -4.40 -7.44 -7.05
C ALA A 18 -4.06 -8.83 -6.50
N ARG A 19 -3.59 -8.90 -5.26
CA ARG A 19 -3.22 -10.15 -4.57
C ARG A 19 -3.65 -10.05 -3.11
N PRO A 20 -4.81 -10.61 -2.76
CA PRO A 20 -5.42 -10.44 -1.43
C PRO A 20 -4.74 -11.23 -0.30
N PHE A 21 -3.68 -11.96 -0.59
CA PHE A 21 -2.89 -12.77 0.36
C PHE A 21 -1.48 -12.21 0.52
N ASP A 22 -0.82 -12.53 1.64
CA ASP A 22 0.52 -12.03 1.94
C ASP A 22 1.60 -12.69 1.09
N LEU A 23 1.68 -14.01 1.16
CA LEU A 23 2.64 -14.82 0.41
C LEU A 23 1.94 -16.02 -0.21
N MET A 24 2.53 -16.53 -1.27
CA MET A 24 2.17 -17.79 -1.92
C MET A 24 3.44 -18.57 -2.18
N ALA A 25 3.49 -19.79 -1.65
CA ALA A 25 4.55 -20.75 -1.95
C ALA A 25 4.06 -21.74 -3.00
N VAL A 26 4.83 -21.89 -4.08
CA VAL A 26 4.56 -22.81 -5.20
C VAL A 26 5.72 -23.78 -5.31
N SER A 27 5.46 -25.06 -5.53
CA SER A 27 6.52 -26.02 -5.81
C SER A 27 7.06 -25.83 -7.23
N THR A 28 8.37 -25.93 -7.37
CA THR A 28 9.04 -25.90 -8.69
C THR A 28 9.14 -27.29 -9.33
N ASP A 29 8.96 -28.36 -8.55
CA ASP A 29 9.21 -29.75 -8.97
C ASP A 29 7.94 -30.63 -8.87
N GLY A 30 6.75 -30.04 -8.97
CA GLY A 30 5.48 -30.76 -8.91
C GLY A 30 4.62 -30.35 -7.71
N ALA A 31 3.93 -31.31 -7.11
CA ALA A 31 3.02 -31.03 -6.00
C ALA A 31 3.76 -30.76 -4.68
N ILE A 32 3.23 -29.85 -3.86
CA ILE A 32 3.73 -29.61 -2.49
C ILE A 32 3.36 -30.82 -1.62
N THR A 33 4.33 -31.39 -0.94
CA THR A 33 4.17 -32.52 -0.04
C THR A 33 3.54 -32.12 1.31
N ASP A 34 3.04 -33.08 2.07
CA ASP A 34 2.50 -32.84 3.42
C ASP A 34 3.59 -32.32 4.37
N ASP A 35 4.83 -32.83 4.25
CA ASP A 35 5.95 -32.37 5.07
C ASP A 35 6.33 -30.91 4.75
N GLN A 36 6.31 -30.54 3.47
CA GLN A 36 6.54 -29.14 3.06
C GLN A 36 5.44 -28.22 3.57
N GLN A 37 4.17 -28.64 3.47
CA GLN A 37 3.06 -27.84 4.03
C GLN A 37 3.21 -27.66 5.54
N ALA A 38 3.56 -28.72 6.27
CA ALA A 38 3.77 -28.64 7.72
C ALA A 38 4.97 -27.74 8.07
N ALA A 39 6.05 -27.80 7.30
CA ALA A 39 7.21 -26.92 7.46
C ALA A 39 6.87 -25.46 7.21
N ILE A 40 6.11 -25.16 6.14
CA ILE A 40 5.61 -23.81 5.84
C ILE A 40 4.75 -23.27 7.00
N ALA A 41 3.80 -24.07 7.49
CA ALA A 41 2.90 -23.68 8.57
C ALA A 41 3.64 -23.46 9.92
N ALA A 42 4.75 -24.17 10.13
CA ALA A 42 5.57 -24.05 11.34
C ALA A 42 6.64 -22.92 11.24
N THR A 43 6.73 -22.25 10.10
CA THR A 43 7.72 -21.17 9.90
C THR A 43 7.36 -19.96 10.76
N ASP A 44 8.34 -19.43 11.49
CA ASP A 44 8.16 -18.23 12.31
C ASP A 44 7.70 -17.03 11.44
N GLY A 45 6.67 -16.32 11.92
CA GLY A 45 6.04 -15.23 11.16
C GLY A 45 4.89 -15.67 10.24
N VAL A 46 4.56 -16.96 10.16
CA VAL A 46 3.35 -17.47 9.49
C VAL A 46 2.21 -17.55 10.50
N ALA A 47 1.07 -16.94 10.20
CA ALA A 47 -0.12 -16.96 11.06
C ALA A 47 -1.14 -18.03 10.64
N ALA A 48 -1.34 -18.20 9.34
CA ALA A 48 -2.29 -19.18 8.80
C ALA A 48 -1.85 -19.57 7.37
N THR A 49 -2.24 -20.78 6.97
CA THR A 49 -1.99 -21.29 5.62
C THR A 49 -3.23 -21.98 5.08
N VAL A 50 -3.43 -21.89 3.75
CA VAL A 50 -4.45 -22.68 3.06
C VAL A 50 -3.85 -23.26 1.77
N ALA A 51 -4.15 -24.53 1.49
CA ALA A 51 -3.70 -25.21 0.29
C ALA A 51 -4.58 -24.86 -0.91
N GLN A 52 -3.96 -24.62 -2.05
CA GLN A 52 -4.64 -24.51 -3.34
C GLN A 52 -4.34 -25.77 -4.15
N TYR A 53 -5.41 -26.42 -4.59
CA TYR A 53 -5.34 -27.64 -5.39
C TYR A 53 -5.52 -27.31 -6.86
N ALA A 54 -4.89 -28.09 -7.72
CA ALA A 54 -5.00 -27.97 -9.17
C ALA A 54 -5.05 -29.34 -9.84
N ALA A 55 -5.54 -29.32 -11.06
CA ALA A 55 -5.49 -30.45 -11.98
C ALA A 55 -5.23 -29.95 -13.41
N PRO A 56 -4.51 -30.69 -14.26
CA PRO A 56 -4.43 -30.38 -15.67
C PRO A 56 -5.78 -30.62 -16.35
N GLY A 57 -6.10 -29.81 -17.33
CA GLY A 57 -7.35 -29.95 -18.07
C GLY A 57 -7.36 -29.19 -19.38
N THR A 58 -8.55 -29.11 -19.97
CA THR A 58 -8.77 -28.38 -21.23
C THR A 58 -9.95 -27.44 -21.08
N LEU A 59 -9.82 -26.25 -21.66
CA LEU A 59 -10.85 -25.24 -21.73
C LEU A 59 -11.22 -24.96 -23.18
N THR A 60 -12.48 -25.22 -23.52
CA THR A 60 -13.00 -25.04 -24.87
C THR A 60 -14.29 -24.24 -24.87
N THR A 61 -14.63 -23.67 -25.98
CA THR A 61 -15.97 -23.12 -26.19
C THR A 61 -17.01 -24.25 -26.31
N THR A 62 -18.27 -23.97 -26.17
CA THR A 62 -19.35 -24.97 -26.35
C THR A 62 -19.41 -25.53 -27.76
N SER A 63 -18.82 -24.88 -28.77
CA SER A 63 -18.64 -25.41 -30.14
C SER A 63 -17.44 -26.36 -30.28
N GLY A 64 -16.61 -26.53 -29.22
CA GLY A 64 -15.44 -27.39 -29.23
C GLY A 64 -14.14 -26.71 -29.70
N ALA A 65 -14.18 -25.42 -30.04
CA ALA A 65 -12.98 -24.66 -30.37
C ALA A 65 -12.16 -24.37 -29.11
N PRO A 66 -10.80 -24.32 -29.18
CA PRO A 66 -9.96 -23.88 -28.07
C PRO A 66 -10.43 -22.55 -27.49
N ALA A 67 -10.40 -22.38 -26.17
CA ALA A 67 -10.79 -21.14 -25.53
C ALA A 67 -9.76 -20.02 -25.80
N TYR A 68 -8.49 -20.38 -25.87
CA TYR A 68 -7.42 -19.47 -26.23
C TYR A 68 -7.07 -19.66 -27.71
N ALA A 69 -7.08 -18.56 -28.48
CA ALA A 69 -6.72 -18.62 -29.88
C ALA A 69 -5.24 -18.99 -30.04
N PRO A 70 -4.91 -20.04 -30.81
CA PRO A 70 -3.53 -20.28 -31.19
C PRO A 70 -3.01 -19.11 -32.03
N GLY A 71 -1.73 -18.76 -31.94
CA GLY A 71 -1.13 -17.70 -32.75
C GLY A 71 -1.26 -17.99 -34.25
N GLU A 72 -1.32 -16.98 -35.12
CA GLU A 72 -1.41 -17.16 -36.57
C GLU A 72 -0.24 -18.05 -37.07
N GLY A 73 -0.55 -19.18 -37.71
CA GLY A 73 0.43 -20.11 -38.32
C GLY A 73 0.76 -21.34 -37.50
N THR A 74 -0.09 -21.74 -36.56
CA THR A 74 0.14 -22.85 -35.63
C THR A 74 -0.37 -24.21 -36.20
N ASP A 75 0.39 -25.28 -35.94
CA ASP A 75 0.04 -26.64 -36.31
C ASP A 75 -0.95 -27.28 -35.30
N ALA A 76 -1.46 -28.48 -35.59
CA ALA A 76 -2.42 -29.20 -34.74
C ALA A 76 -1.93 -29.48 -33.29
N GLU A 77 -0.61 -29.54 -33.09
CA GLU A 77 0.00 -29.66 -31.75
C GLU A 77 -0.17 -28.37 -30.94
N ASP A 78 -0.14 -27.19 -31.58
CA ASP A 78 -0.35 -25.90 -30.96
C ASP A 78 -1.84 -25.66 -30.63
N GLU A 79 -2.79 -26.22 -31.42
CA GLU A 79 -4.22 -26.19 -31.08
C GLU A 79 -4.52 -27.02 -29.81
N ALA A 80 -3.87 -28.14 -29.62
CA ALA A 80 -3.99 -28.93 -28.39
C ALA A 80 -3.40 -28.17 -27.19
N GLN A 81 -2.32 -27.43 -27.40
CA GLN A 81 -1.70 -26.58 -26.40
C GLN A 81 -2.58 -25.35 -26.06
N ALA A 82 -3.25 -24.77 -27.07
CA ALA A 82 -4.15 -23.63 -26.90
C ALA A 82 -5.42 -23.95 -26.09
N SER A 83 -5.81 -25.22 -26.01
CA SER A 83 -6.90 -25.66 -25.12
C SER A 83 -6.43 -26.15 -23.75
N SER A 84 -5.14 -26.44 -23.59
CA SER A 84 -4.59 -26.91 -22.32
C SER A 84 -4.55 -25.80 -21.27
N VAL A 85 -5.12 -26.08 -20.12
CA VAL A 85 -5.17 -25.15 -18.99
C VAL A 85 -4.83 -25.86 -17.70
N MET A 86 -4.27 -25.11 -16.74
CA MET A 86 -4.21 -25.54 -15.35
C MET A 86 -5.51 -25.11 -14.68
N ILE A 87 -6.28 -26.09 -14.21
CA ILE A 87 -7.52 -25.85 -13.47
C ILE A 87 -7.15 -25.71 -11.99
N THR A 88 -7.35 -24.52 -11.44
CA THR A 88 -7.08 -24.25 -10.02
C THR A 88 -8.40 -24.14 -9.24
N GLY A 89 -8.43 -24.81 -8.08
CA GLY A 89 -9.53 -24.64 -7.12
C GLY A 89 -9.37 -23.34 -6.35
N GLU A 90 -10.45 -22.59 -6.22
CA GLU A 90 -10.46 -21.44 -5.32
C GLU A 90 -10.50 -21.96 -3.88
N PRO A 91 -9.45 -21.73 -3.07
CA PRO A 91 -9.44 -22.18 -1.68
C PRO A 91 -10.40 -21.34 -0.80
N ASP A 92 -10.70 -21.84 0.37
CA ASP A 92 -11.37 -21.02 1.37
C ASP A 92 -10.44 -19.94 1.89
N TYR A 93 -10.61 -18.73 1.39
CA TYR A 93 -9.80 -17.57 1.77
C TYR A 93 -10.12 -17.02 3.16
N THR A 94 -11.10 -17.59 3.88
CA THR A 94 -11.48 -17.14 5.22
C THR A 94 -10.30 -17.19 6.17
N GLY A 95 -9.92 -16.04 6.68
CA GLY A 95 -8.81 -15.91 7.64
C GLY A 95 -7.41 -15.81 7.04
N VAL A 96 -7.22 -15.98 5.71
CA VAL A 96 -5.89 -15.87 5.06
C VAL A 96 -5.75 -14.67 4.11
N THR A 97 -6.81 -13.90 3.87
CA THR A 97 -6.79 -12.70 3.01
C THR A 97 -7.01 -11.42 3.80
N HIS A 98 -6.58 -10.30 3.21
CA HIS A 98 -6.76 -8.94 3.75
C HIS A 98 -7.97 -8.21 3.19
N SER A 99 -8.55 -8.71 2.11
CA SER A 99 -9.74 -8.16 1.46
C SER A 99 -10.80 -9.23 1.27
N THR A 100 -12.05 -8.79 1.11
CA THR A 100 -13.15 -9.70 0.80
C THR A 100 -12.99 -10.17 -0.65
N VAL A 101 -12.55 -11.39 -0.83
CA VAL A 101 -12.52 -12.03 -2.16
C VAL A 101 -13.93 -12.52 -2.47
N SER A 102 -14.47 -12.11 -3.61
CA SER A 102 -15.73 -12.64 -4.08
C SER A 102 -15.54 -14.11 -4.46
N GLN A 103 -16.17 -15.02 -3.72
CA GLN A 103 -16.08 -16.45 -3.98
C GLN A 103 -16.79 -16.80 -5.28
N LEU A 104 -16.17 -17.70 -6.06
CA LEU A 104 -16.76 -18.23 -7.28
C LEU A 104 -17.96 -19.13 -6.96
N GLY A 105 -19.05 -18.93 -7.71
CA GLY A 105 -20.15 -19.88 -7.74
C GLY A 105 -19.76 -21.21 -8.39
N ASP A 106 -20.47 -22.29 -8.05
CA ASP A 106 -20.20 -23.63 -8.58
C ASP A 106 -20.36 -23.75 -10.12
N ASN A 107 -21.02 -22.79 -10.77
CA ASN A 107 -21.22 -22.74 -12.23
C ASN A 107 -20.37 -21.66 -12.91
N GLN A 108 -19.35 -21.16 -12.27
CA GLN A 108 -18.49 -20.09 -12.78
C GLN A 108 -17.05 -20.57 -12.94
N VAL A 109 -16.41 -20.07 -13.97
CA VAL A 109 -14.96 -20.18 -14.17
C VAL A 109 -14.38 -18.78 -14.31
N ARG A 110 -13.30 -18.51 -13.61
CA ARG A 110 -12.54 -17.26 -13.70
C ARG A 110 -11.38 -17.46 -14.65
N VAL A 111 -11.26 -16.58 -15.64
CA VAL A 111 -10.24 -16.62 -16.70
C VAL A 111 -9.54 -15.28 -16.84
N GLY A 112 -8.27 -15.30 -17.25
CA GLY A 112 -7.46 -14.10 -17.47
C GLY A 112 -7.65 -13.43 -18.84
N ASP A 113 -8.55 -13.92 -19.69
CA ASP A 113 -8.83 -13.32 -21.01
C ASP A 113 -10.20 -12.65 -21.01
N GLU A 114 -10.21 -11.33 -21.25
CA GLU A 114 -11.43 -10.52 -21.31
C GLU A 114 -12.36 -10.95 -22.46
N ALA A 115 -11.82 -11.47 -23.55
CA ALA A 115 -12.60 -11.92 -24.68
C ALA A 115 -13.53 -13.12 -24.37
N LEU A 116 -13.21 -13.87 -23.32
CA LEU A 116 -14.00 -14.99 -22.83
C LEU A 116 -15.10 -14.59 -21.85
N ALA A 117 -15.11 -13.36 -21.37
CA ALA A 117 -16.05 -12.89 -20.36
C ALA A 117 -17.52 -13.08 -20.79
N GLY A 118 -18.34 -13.66 -19.92
CA GLY A 118 -19.76 -13.91 -20.17
C GLY A 118 -20.07 -15.05 -21.12
N GLN A 119 -19.06 -15.71 -21.70
CA GLN A 119 -19.28 -16.91 -22.53
C GLN A 119 -19.51 -18.14 -21.64
N THR A 120 -20.19 -19.13 -22.17
CA THR A 120 -20.23 -20.47 -21.58
C THR A 120 -19.08 -21.28 -22.15
N LEU A 121 -18.20 -21.74 -21.28
CA LEU A 121 -17.02 -22.52 -21.61
C LEU A 121 -17.17 -23.94 -21.07
N ARG A 122 -16.64 -24.90 -21.80
CA ARG A 122 -16.55 -26.29 -21.39
C ARG A 122 -15.19 -26.55 -20.79
N LEU A 123 -15.16 -26.89 -19.51
CA LEU A 123 -13.99 -27.22 -18.75
C LEU A 123 -13.95 -28.73 -18.52
N CYS A 124 -12.91 -29.39 -18.94
CA CYS A 124 -12.72 -30.84 -18.81
C CYS A 124 -11.40 -31.15 -18.11
N ALA A 125 -11.46 -32.06 -17.12
CA ALA A 125 -10.33 -32.82 -16.58
C ALA A 125 -10.62 -34.30 -16.82
N GLU A 126 -10.95 -35.09 -15.81
CA GLU A 126 -11.44 -36.47 -15.95
C GLU A 126 -12.90 -36.50 -16.40
N SER A 127 -13.68 -35.48 -16.02
CA SER A 127 -15.04 -35.24 -16.50
C SER A 127 -15.22 -33.78 -16.93
N CYS A 128 -16.28 -33.50 -17.66
CA CYS A 128 -16.51 -32.16 -18.22
C CYS A 128 -17.71 -31.47 -17.57
N VAL A 129 -17.60 -30.14 -17.44
CA VAL A 129 -18.68 -29.27 -16.97
C VAL A 129 -18.73 -27.99 -17.82
N ASP A 130 -19.94 -27.49 -18.05
CA ASP A 130 -20.14 -26.22 -18.74
C ASP A 130 -20.29 -25.10 -17.69
N LEU A 131 -19.47 -24.06 -17.77
CA LEU A 131 -19.36 -22.98 -16.79
C LEU A 131 -19.46 -21.60 -17.45
N SER A 132 -20.03 -20.64 -16.77
CA SER A 132 -20.03 -19.24 -17.21
C SER A 132 -18.70 -18.56 -16.87
N ALA A 133 -18.03 -18.00 -17.89
CA ALA A 133 -16.76 -17.34 -17.72
C ALA A 133 -16.91 -15.95 -17.09
N THR A 134 -16.08 -15.69 -16.06
CA THR A 134 -15.90 -14.38 -15.46
C THR A 134 -14.46 -13.92 -15.68
N TYR A 135 -14.28 -12.68 -16.08
CA TYR A 135 -12.96 -12.12 -16.33
C TYR A 135 -12.29 -11.67 -15.01
N ASP A 136 -11.04 -11.99 -14.86
CA ASP A 136 -10.16 -11.45 -13.84
C ASP A 136 -8.92 -10.83 -14.49
N LYS A 137 -8.76 -9.53 -14.39
CA LYS A 137 -7.60 -8.79 -14.91
C LYS A 137 -6.26 -9.25 -14.34
N ASN A 138 -6.28 -9.92 -13.17
CA ASN A 138 -5.08 -10.45 -12.50
C ASN A 138 -4.87 -11.94 -12.81
N GLY A 139 -5.81 -12.58 -13.49
CA GLY A 139 -5.73 -13.97 -13.91
C GLY A 139 -4.69 -14.18 -15.02
N SER A 140 -4.06 -15.34 -15.04
CA SER A 140 -3.12 -15.72 -16.10
C SER A 140 -3.85 -16.36 -17.27
N VAL A 141 -3.39 -16.09 -18.49
CA VAL A 141 -3.83 -16.85 -19.68
C VAL A 141 -3.31 -18.29 -19.54
N GLY A 142 -4.16 -19.28 -19.80
CA GLY A 142 -3.83 -20.70 -19.59
C GLY A 142 -4.15 -21.22 -18.19
N GLU A 143 -4.76 -20.40 -17.33
CA GLU A 143 -5.27 -20.80 -16.03
C GLU A 143 -6.79 -20.64 -15.98
N ALA A 144 -7.49 -21.63 -15.44
CA ALA A 144 -8.94 -21.63 -15.22
C ALA A 144 -9.21 -21.85 -13.74
N GLN A 145 -9.67 -20.82 -13.03
CA GLN A 145 -10.00 -20.93 -11.62
C GLN A 145 -11.50 -21.23 -11.44
N VAL A 146 -11.81 -22.25 -10.63
CA VAL A 146 -13.17 -22.69 -10.31
C VAL A 146 -13.34 -22.84 -8.81
N SER A 147 -14.58 -22.99 -8.32
CA SER A 147 -14.78 -23.35 -6.92
C SER A 147 -14.10 -24.71 -6.62
N GLU A 148 -13.60 -24.89 -5.38
CA GLU A 148 -12.97 -26.15 -4.99
C GLU A 148 -13.95 -27.34 -5.16
N LYS A 149 -15.23 -27.12 -4.93
CA LYS A 149 -16.28 -28.11 -5.13
C LYS A 149 -16.40 -28.54 -6.61
N THR A 150 -16.37 -27.56 -7.53
CA THR A 150 -16.37 -27.84 -8.96
C THR A 150 -15.14 -28.61 -9.37
N LEU A 151 -13.93 -28.18 -8.91
CA LEU A 151 -12.67 -28.90 -9.19
C LEU A 151 -12.76 -30.37 -8.76
N ARG A 152 -13.20 -30.64 -7.53
CA ARG A 152 -13.36 -31.99 -6.98
C ARG A 152 -14.43 -32.82 -7.71
N SER A 153 -15.36 -32.18 -8.41
CA SER A 153 -16.37 -32.88 -9.21
C SER A 153 -15.87 -33.35 -10.58
N ILE A 154 -14.85 -32.68 -11.12
CA ILE A 154 -14.31 -32.95 -12.46
C ILE A 154 -12.95 -33.66 -12.46
N ALA A 155 -12.24 -33.67 -11.32
CA ALA A 155 -10.93 -34.29 -11.17
C ALA A 155 -10.86 -35.03 -9.83
N THR A 156 -10.39 -36.29 -9.88
CA THR A 156 -10.15 -37.13 -8.68
C THR A 156 -8.70 -37.05 -8.24
N SER A 157 -7.78 -36.86 -9.18
CA SER A 157 -6.35 -36.69 -8.92
C SER A 157 -6.04 -35.19 -8.82
N LEU A 158 -5.99 -34.68 -7.59
CA LEU A 158 -5.66 -33.28 -7.31
C LEU A 158 -4.26 -33.15 -6.75
N GLU A 159 -3.50 -32.23 -7.32
CA GLU A 159 -2.17 -31.87 -6.83
C GLU A 159 -2.25 -30.60 -6.01
N ARG A 160 -1.52 -30.55 -4.90
CA ARG A 160 -1.36 -29.32 -4.10
C ARG A 160 -0.32 -28.45 -4.79
N GLN A 161 -0.79 -27.49 -5.59
CA GLN A 161 0.08 -26.65 -6.42
C GLN A 161 0.68 -25.49 -5.63
N ALA A 162 -0.09 -24.89 -4.74
CA ALA A 162 0.34 -23.74 -3.97
C ALA A 162 -0.15 -23.79 -2.53
N ILE A 163 0.58 -23.11 -1.65
CA ILE A 163 0.15 -22.78 -0.29
C ILE A 163 0.04 -21.26 -0.19
N ILE A 164 -1.16 -20.79 0.09
CA ILE A 164 -1.43 -19.39 0.39
C ILE A 164 -1.16 -19.15 1.86
N ILE A 165 -0.40 -18.12 2.16
CA ILE A 165 0.16 -17.85 3.49
C ILE A 165 -0.31 -16.48 3.94
N LYS A 166 -0.87 -16.42 5.15
CA LYS A 166 -1.07 -15.20 5.91
C LYS A 166 0.07 -15.03 6.89
N MET A 167 0.66 -13.85 6.89
CA MET A 167 1.72 -13.51 7.84
C MET A 167 1.15 -13.05 9.18
N ALA A 168 1.91 -13.26 10.23
CA ALA A 168 1.62 -12.68 11.54
C ALA A 168 1.81 -11.15 11.49
N ASP A 169 1.04 -10.44 12.32
CA ASP A 169 1.12 -8.99 12.40
C ASP A 169 2.53 -8.54 12.80
N GLY A 170 3.13 -7.68 11.98
CA GLY A 170 4.47 -7.16 12.22
C GLY A 170 5.62 -8.06 11.76
N ALA A 171 5.34 -9.24 11.19
CA ALA A 171 6.38 -10.10 10.63
C ALA A 171 7.04 -9.45 9.41
N ASP A 172 8.36 -9.66 9.25
CA ASP A 172 9.12 -9.17 8.10
C ASP A 172 9.03 -10.16 6.94
N ALA A 173 8.44 -9.73 5.81
CA ALA A 173 8.18 -10.59 4.66
C ALA A 173 9.48 -11.13 4.03
N GLU A 174 10.56 -10.35 4.02
CA GLU A 174 11.85 -10.80 3.50
C GLU A 174 12.42 -11.92 4.37
N THR A 175 12.27 -11.81 5.70
CA THR A 175 12.73 -12.84 6.64
C THR A 175 11.93 -14.13 6.51
N VAL A 176 10.59 -14.03 6.42
CA VAL A 176 9.72 -15.18 6.22
C VAL A 176 10.00 -15.84 4.86
N GLN A 177 10.10 -15.06 3.79
CA GLN A 177 10.46 -15.57 2.47
C GLN A 177 11.81 -16.29 2.49
N ALA A 178 12.84 -15.68 3.09
CA ALA A 178 14.17 -16.29 3.19
C ALA A 178 14.16 -17.61 4.00
N ALA A 179 13.28 -17.71 5.00
CA ALA A 179 13.12 -18.95 5.76
C ALA A 179 12.45 -20.06 4.92
N LEU A 180 11.44 -19.70 4.12
CA LEU A 180 10.73 -20.63 3.23
C LEU A 180 11.59 -21.08 2.05
N LEU A 181 12.42 -20.18 1.48
CA LEU A 181 13.34 -20.48 0.38
C LEU A 181 14.55 -21.32 0.78
N LYS A 182 14.69 -21.72 2.05
CA LYS A 182 15.67 -22.75 2.45
C LYS A 182 15.36 -24.11 1.79
N ASP A 183 14.10 -24.38 1.54
CA ASP A 183 13.69 -25.45 0.64
C ASP A 183 13.86 -24.97 -0.81
N SER A 184 14.84 -25.52 -1.51
CA SER A 184 15.16 -25.15 -2.89
C SER A 184 14.08 -25.53 -3.91
N HIS A 185 13.10 -26.32 -3.50
CA HIS A 185 11.96 -26.75 -4.33
C HIS A 185 10.76 -25.81 -4.23
N LEU A 186 10.86 -24.73 -3.45
CA LEU A 186 9.80 -23.75 -3.31
C LEU A 186 10.15 -22.43 -3.97
N SER A 187 9.21 -21.86 -4.70
CA SER A 187 9.19 -20.47 -5.13
C SER A 187 8.17 -19.69 -4.27
N VAL A 188 8.58 -18.58 -3.69
CA VAL A 188 7.75 -17.82 -2.78
C VAL A 188 7.61 -16.38 -3.27
N ASN A 189 6.38 -16.01 -3.60
CA ASN A 189 6.01 -14.67 -4.06
C ASN A 189 4.81 -14.14 -3.25
N GLY A 190 4.53 -12.84 -3.31
CA GLY A 190 3.33 -12.32 -2.68
C GLY A 190 3.29 -10.82 -2.49
N SER A 191 2.12 -10.33 -2.13
CA SER A 191 1.83 -8.91 -1.93
C SER A 191 2.59 -8.30 -0.74
N ALA A 192 2.92 -9.09 0.27
CA ALA A 192 3.64 -8.61 1.45
C ALA A 192 5.04 -8.08 1.11
N LEU A 193 5.75 -8.73 0.20
CA LEU A 193 7.07 -8.30 -0.28
C LEU A 193 6.98 -6.97 -1.03
N GLU A 194 6.01 -6.85 -1.92
CA GLU A 194 5.78 -5.62 -2.67
C GLU A 194 5.39 -4.47 -1.73
N ARG A 195 4.47 -4.70 -0.79
CA ARG A 195 4.07 -3.71 0.21
C ARG A 195 5.23 -3.24 1.07
N GLN A 196 6.08 -4.16 1.54
CA GLN A 196 7.25 -3.80 2.35
C GLN A 196 8.28 -3.02 1.53
N THR A 197 8.52 -3.39 0.27
CA THR A 197 9.42 -2.67 -0.63
C THR A 197 8.94 -1.24 -0.85
N TYR A 198 7.67 -1.04 -1.21
CA TYR A 198 7.10 0.31 -1.36
C TYR A 198 7.16 1.11 -0.06
N THR A 199 6.84 0.47 1.07
CA THR A 199 6.91 1.12 2.38
C THR A 199 8.34 1.57 2.71
N LYS A 200 9.35 0.70 2.54
CA LYS A 200 10.76 1.04 2.77
C LYS A 200 11.24 2.18 1.87
N ILE A 201 10.83 2.20 0.60
CA ILE A 201 11.16 3.29 -0.34
C ILE A 201 10.53 4.60 0.12
N ILE A 202 9.22 4.60 0.41
CA ILE A 202 8.48 5.78 0.87
C ILE A 202 9.08 6.31 2.18
N ASP A 203 9.38 5.44 3.14
CA ASP A 203 9.95 5.85 4.43
C ASP A 203 11.35 6.49 4.26
N ARG A 204 12.19 5.96 3.37
CA ARG A 204 13.49 6.57 3.04
C ARG A 204 13.34 7.94 2.37
N LEU A 205 12.44 8.06 1.39
CA LEU A 205 12.13 9.34 0.75
C LEU A 205 11.59 10.35 1.76
N MET A 206 10.69 9.91 2.66
CA MET A 206 10.15 10.75 3.72
C MET A 206 11.23 11.21 4.70
N LEU A 207 12.19 10.36 5.06
CA LEU A 207 13.31 10.74 5.91
C LEU A 207 14.14 11.87 5.27
N VAL A 208 14.45 11.76 3.98
CA VAL A 208 15.18 12.80 3.23
C VAL A 208 14.37 14.09 3.17
N LEU A 209 13.08 14.02 2.83
CA LEU A 209 12.19 15.18 2.76
C LEU A 209 12.05 15.88 4.12
N VAL A 210 11.88 15.12 5.21
CA VAL A 210 11.81 15.68 6.57
C VAL A 210 13.14 16.34 6.95
N GLY A 211 14.27 15.75 6.55
CA GLY A 211 15.59 16.36 6.75
C GLY A 211 15.73 17.71 6.03
N LEU A 212 15.34 17.77 4.75
CA LEU A 212 15.35 19.02 3.97
C LEU A 212 14.40 20.07 4.54
N LEU A 213 13.19 19.65 4.96
CA LEU A 213 12.23 20.54 5.63
C LEU A 213 12.80 21.05 6.95
N GLY A 214 13.52 20.23 7.71
CA GLY A 214 14.22 20.64 8.93
C GLY A 214 15.20 21.78 8.69
N VAL A 215 16.02 21.69 7.63
CA VAL A 215 16.91 22.78 7.21
C VAL A 215 16.13 24.04 6.85
N SER A 216 15.04 23.91 6.08
CA SER A 216 14.17 25.05 5.72
C SER A 216 13.57 25.72 6.93
N VAL A 217 13.15 24.95 7.95
CA VAL A 217 12.65 25.48 9.23
C VAL A 217 13.74 26.26 9.95
N LEU A 218 14.99 25.76 9.98
CA LEU A 218 16.11 26.48 10.61
C LEU A 218 16.40 27.83 9.91
N VAL A 219 16.40 27.85 8.58
CA VAL A 219 16.57 29.11 7.80
C VAL A 219 15.42 30.09 8.11
N SER A 220 14.17 29.58 8.10
CA SER A 220 12.98 30.38 8.41
C SER A 220 13.02 30.94 9.83
N LEU A 221 13.52 30.18 10.79
CA LEU A 221 13.65 30.60 12.19
C LEU A 221 14.61 31.81 12.32
N VAL A 222 15.71 31.79 11.59
CA VAL A 222 16.66 32.92 11.53
C VAL A 222 15.97 34.13 10.89
N GLY A 223 15.21 33.94 9.80
CA GLY A 223 14.46 35.00 9.13
C GLY A 223 13.42 35.64 10.04
N VAL A 224 12.61 34.85 10.73
CA VAL A 224 11.61 35.35 11.69
C VAL A 224 12.27 36.09 12.85
N ALA A 225 13.37 35.54 13.42
CA ALA A 225 14.09 36.21 14.49
C ALA A 225 14.67 37.56 14.06
N ASN A 226 15.17 37.67 12.81
CA ASN A 226 15.67 38.92 12.25
C ASN A 226 14.55 39.96 12.05
N THR A 227 13.41 39.52 11.46
CA THR A 227 12.23 40.37 11.23
C THR A 227 11.67 40.90 12.56
N LEU A 228 11.49 40.03 13.57
CA LEU A 228 11.03 40.44 14.89
C LEU A 228 12.05 41.39 15.56
N SER A 229 13.35 41.20 15.38
CA SER A 229 14.37 42.10 15.92
C SER A 229 14.30 43.50 15.30
N LEU A 230 14.06 43.57 13.99
CA LEU A 230 13.88 44.85 13.27
C LEU A 230 12.59 45.55 13.71
N SER A 231 11.48 44.82 13.77
CA SER A 231 10.20 45.34 14.26
C SER A 231 10.30 45.93 15.68
N VAL A 232 11.01 45.23 16.58
CA VAL A 232 11.29 45.74 17.93
C VAL A 232 12.12 47.03 17.90
N ALA A 233 13.12 47.10 17.02
CA ALA A 233 13.95 48.30 16.88
C ALA A 233 13.17 49.50 16.33
N GLU A 234 12.33 49.31 15.32
CA GLU A 234 11.47 50.36 14.76
C GLU A 234 10.42 50.87 15.76
N ARG A 235 9.87 49.98 16.57
CA ARG A 235 8.83 50.32 17.58
C ARG A 235 9.43 50.66 18.96
N THR A 236 10.70 51.02 19.02
CA THR A 236 11.37 51.28 20.31
C THR A 236 10.67 52.40 21.12
N ARG A 237 10.16 53.49 20.45
CA ARG A 237 9.44 54.55 21.12
C ARG A 237 8.09 54.09 21.66
N GLU A 238 7.34 53.28 20.92
CA GLU A 238 6.06 52.71 21.36
C GLU A 238 6.27 51.79 22.55
N ASN A 239 7.27 50.93 22.48
CA ASN A 239 7.66 50.02 23.56
C ASN A 239 8.10 50.80 24.83
N GLY A 240 8.81 51.91 24.67
CA GLY A 240 9.19 52.80 25.75
C GLY A 240 7.98 53.44 26.40
N LEU A 241 7.00 53.93 25.60
CA LEU A 241 5.75 54.49 26.09
C LEU A 241 4.92 53.49 26.87
N LEU A 242 4.76 52.30 26.37
CA LEU A 242 4.05 51.21 27.04
C LEU A 242 4.69 50.86 28.40
N ARG A 243 6.02 50.89 28.49
CA ARG A 243 6.72 50.71 29.74
C ARG A 243 6.55 51.89 30.72
N ALA A 244 6.52 53.11 30.21
CA ALA A 244 6.25 54.29 31.04
C ALA A 244 4.83 54.25 31.61
N LEU A 245 3.87 53.65 30.88
CA LEU A 245 2.49 53.39 31.32
C LEU A 245 2.36 52.18 32.26
N GLY A 246 3.49 51.52 32.65
CA GLY A 246 3.51 50.47 33.65
C GLY A 246 3.59 49.05 33.11
N LEU A 247 3.82 48.85 31.79
CA LEU A 247 3.98 47.51 31.24
C LEU A 247 5.27 46.85 31.75
N THR A 248 5.13 45.68 32.36
CA THR A 248 6.27 44.93 32.90
C THR A 248 7.06 44.26 31.79
N ARG A 249 8.35 43.96 32.03
CA ARG A 249 9.22 43.21 31.10
C ARG A 249 8.66 41.82 30.72
N ARG A 250 7.90 41.21 31.64
CA ARG A 250 7.28 39.90 31.42
C ARG A 250 6.10 39.99 30.44
N GLN A 251 5.30 41.03 30.60
CA GLN A 251 4.16 41.32 29.70
C GLN A 251 4.64 41.68 28.29
N MET A 252 5.71 42.48 28.15
CA MET A 252 6.31 42.81 26.86
C MET A 252 6.81 41.54 26.11
N LYS A 253 7.46 40.62 26.81
CA LYS A 253 7.89 39.32 26.21
C LYS A 253 6.66 38.50 25.83
N GLY A 254 5.63 38.47 26.61
CA GLY A 254 4.37 37.78 26.31
C GLY A 254 3.68 38.32 25.07
N LEU A 255 3.68 39.63 24.87
CA LEU A 255 3.10 40.26 23.68
C LEU A 255 3.84 39.83 22.40
N LEU A 256 5.17 39.86 22.40
CA LEU A 256 5.98 39.41 21.26
C LEU A 256 5.88 37.89 21.00
N ALA A 257 5.74 37.12 22.08
CA ALA A 257 5.51 35.67 21.91
C ALA A 257 4.13 35.38 21.33
N LEU A 258 3.09 36.13 21.70
CA LEU A 258 1.75 36.06 21.12
C LEU A 258 1.75 36.43 19.63
N GLU A 259 2.43 37.51 19.25
CA GLU A 259 2.57 37.94 17.86
C GLU A 259 3.24 36.83 17.02
N ALA A 260 4.36 36.26 17.51
CA ALA A 260 5.03 35.16 16.84
C ALA A 260 4.16 33.90 16.75
N LEU A 261 3.36 33.62 17.79
CA LEU A 261 2.43 32.49 17.82
C LEU A 261 1.31 32.65 16.77
N PHE A 262 0.70 33.82 16.66
CA PHE A 262 -0.33 34.09 15.65
C PHE A 262 0.21 33.96 14.23
N LEU A 263 1.38 34.53 13.95
CA LEU A 263 2.04 34.39 12.64
C LEU A 263 2.35 32.92 12.29
N SER A 264 2.89 32.18 13.25
CA SER A 264 3.21 30.77 13.06
C SER A 264 1.96 29.91 12.88
N LEU A 265 0.91 30.13 13.67
CA LEU A 265 -0.33 29.36 13.57
C LEU A 265 -1.03 29.61 12.24
N THR A 266 -1.10 30.87 11.79
CA THR A 266 -1.68 31.23 10.50
C THR A 266 -0.91 30.56 9.35
N GLY A 267 0.43 30.63 9.37
CA GLY A 267 1.27 29.96 8.40
C GLY A 267 1.11 28.43 8.42
N ALA A 268 1.01 27.83 9.61
CA ALA A 268 0.80 26.39 9.74
C ALA A 268 -0.56 25.95 9.19
N LEU A 269 -1.64 26.68 9.47
CA LEU A 269 -2.98 26.37 8.94
C LEU A 269 -3.04 26.47 7.42
N ILE A 270 -2.46 27.52 6.84
CA ILE A 270 -2.36 27.67 5.38
C ILE A 270 -1.52 26.52 4.80
N GLY A 271 -0.37 26.22 5.40
CA GLY A 271 0.51 25.15 4.96
C GLY A 271 -0.14 23.77 5.01
N VAL A 272 -0.90 23.48 6.06
CA VAL A 272 -1.69 22.22 6.16
C VAL A 272 -2.77 22.18 5.08
N GLY A 273 -3.53 23.25 4.87
CA GLY A 273 -4.56 23.33 3.84
C GLY A 273 -3.99 23.09 2.45
N MET A 274 -2.91 23.79 2.10
CA MET A 274 -2.21 23.57 0.81
C MET A 274 -1.63 22.16 0.72
N GLY A 275 -1.04 21.64 1.78
CA GLY A 275 -0.47 20.29 1.83
C GLY A 275 -1.50 19.19 1.60
N VAL A 276 -2.73 19.35 2.12
CA VAL A 276 -3.86 18.44 1.84
C VAL A 276 -4.29 18.57 0.38
N ALA A 277 -4.47 19.79 -0.13
CA ALA A 277 -4.92 20.03 -1.50
C ALA A 277 -3.93 19.44 -2.54
N PHE A 278 -2.64 19.78 -2.42
CA PHE A 278 -1.61 19.25 -3.31
C PHE A 278 -1.38 17.74 -3.12
N GLY A 279 -1.50 17.23 -1.90
CA GLY A 279 -1.42 15.80 -1.62
C GLY A 279 -2.52 15.02 -2.33
N TRP A 280 -3.75 15.56 -2.35
CA TRP A 280 -4.88 14.96 -3.06
C TRP A 280 -4.67 14.97 -4.58
N VAL A 281 -4.33 16.12 -5.16
CA VAL A 281 -4.04 16.23 -6.60
C VAL A 281 -2.90 15.30 -7.00
N GLY A 282 -1.86 15.20 -6.18
CA GLY A 282 -0.73 14.31 -6.44
C GLY A 282 -1.14 12.83 -6.49
N VAL A 283 -2.01 12.39 -5.59
CA VAL A 283 -2.51 11.00 -5.59
C VAL A 283 -3.41 10.71 -6.80
N MET A 284 -4.28 11.66 -7.17
CA MET A 284 -5.13 11.52 -8.37
C MET A 284 -4.32 11.45 -9.68
N SER A 285 -3.11 12.00 -9.69
CA SER A 285 -2.23 11.99 -10.86
C SER A 285 -1.37 10.73 -10.99
N LEU A 286 -1.46 9.78 -10.04
CA LEU A 286 -0.71 8.53 -10.12
C LEU A 286 -1.32 7.60 -11.16
N PRO A 287 -0.56 7.19 -12.19
CA PRO A 287 -1.02 6.24 -13.19
C PRO A 287 -0.93 4.80 -12.65
N VAL A 288 -1.69 4.47 -11.62
CA VAL A 288 -1.76 3.11 -11.09
C VAL A 288 -3.04 2.46 -11.60
N GLU A 289 -2.91 1.57 -12.58
CA GLU A 289 -4.05 0.84 -13.14
C GLU A 289 -4.77 0.05 -12.04
N GLY A 290 -6.09 0.23 -11.98
CA GLY A 290 -6.95 -0.47 -11.02
C GLY A 290 -6.89 0.05 -9.58
N ALA A 291 -6.07 1.05 -9.26
CA ALA A 291 -6.08 1.65 -7.93
C ALA A 291 -7.15 2.75 -7.82
N THR A 292 -7.97 2.67 -6.79
CA THR A 292 -8.82 3.79 -6.39
C THR A 292 -7.99 4.75 -5.54
N PRO A 293 -7.80 6.02 -5.94
CA PRO A 293 -7.02 6.98 -5.15
C PRO A 293 -7.72 7.23 -3.80
N VAL A 294 -6.98 7.06 -2.71
CA VAL A 294 -7.47 7.25 -1.35
C VAL A 294 -6.74 8.39 -0.68
N LEU A 295 -7.50 9.39 -0.19
CA LEU A 295 -6.94 10.45 0.63
C LEU A 295 -6.73 9.94 2.05
N SER A 296 -5.50 9.76 2.45
CA SER A 296 -5.11 9.43 3.81
C SER A 296 -4.51 10.64 4.50
N VAL A 297 -5.20 11.16 5.53
CA VAL A 297 -4.75 12.32 6.29
C VAL A 297 -4.15 11.86 7.61
N PRO A 298 -2.83 11.91 7.77
CA PRO A 298 -2.16 11.46 8.99
C PRO A 298 -2.24 12.53 10.09
N TRP A 299 -3.36 12.62 10.78
CA TRP A 299 -3.68 13.66 11.77
C TRP A 299 -2.62 13.82 12.85
N LEU A 300 -2.05 12.71 13.35
CA LEU A 300 -1.01 12.75 14.37
C LEU A 300 0.25 13.47 13.89
N GLN A 301 0.65 13.23 12.63
CA GLN A 301 1.82 13.88 12.03
C GLN A 301 1.54 15.36 11.76
N LEU A 302 0.33 15.72 11.34
CA LEU A 302 -0.07 17.11 11.13
C LEU A 302 -0.08 17.90 12.44
N VAL A 303 -0.60 17.32 13.51
CA VAL A 303 -0.50 17.91 14.86
C VAL A 303 0.96 18.07 15.27
N GLY A 304 1.81 17.09 15.00
CA GLY A 304 3.26 17.17 15.24
C GLY A 304 3.90 18.36 14.52
N VAL A 305 3.56 18.59 13.25
CA VAL A 305 4.02 19.77 12.48
C VAL A 305 3.57 21.08 13.13
N CYS A 306 2.31 21.18 13.53
CA CYS A 306 1.80 22.36 14.22
C CYS A 306 2.53 22.61 15.55
N VAL A 307 2.81 21.55 16.32
CA VAL A 307 3.59 21.67 17.57
C VAL A 307 5.01 22.17 17.29
N VAL A 308 5.69 21.60 16.29
CA VAL A 308 7.03 22.06 15.89
C VAL A 308 7.00 23.52 15.44
N ALA A 309 5.99 23.95 14.68
CA ALA A 309 5.83 25.33 14.27
C ALA A 309 5.66 26.28 15.47
N ILE A 310 4.82 25.91 16.43
CA ILE A 310 4.60 26.70 17.68
C ILE A 310 5.91 26.79 18.49
N VAL A 311 6.58 25.68 18.72
CA VAL A 311 7.85 25.64 19.46
C VAL A 311 8.92 26.48 18.77
N SER A 312 9.03 26.37 17.45
CA SER A 312 9.97 27.18 16.66
C SER A 312 9.69 28.67 16.75
N ALA A 313 8.42 29.09 16.72
CA ALA A 313 8.03 30.48 16.89
C ALA A 313 8.38 31.02 18.29
N LEU A 314 8.14 30.25 19.33
CA LEU A 314 8.49 30.62 20.70
C LEU A 314 10.02 30.76 20.87
N ILE A 315 10.82 29.86 20.27
CA ILE A 315 12.28 29.96 20.28
C ILE A 315 12.73 31.21 19.51
N ALA A 316 12.17 31.46 18.32
CA ALA A 316 12.51 32.64 17.50
C ALA A 316 12.21 33.96 18.22
N SER A 317 11.12 34.01 19.00
CA SER A 317 10.72 35.22 19.75
C SER A 317 11.57 35.47 21.00
N TRP A 318 12.30 34.48 21.50
CA TRP A 318 13.03 34.58 22.77
C TRP A 318 14.15 35.61 22.74
N LEU A 319 14.97 35.64 21.68
CA LEU A 319 16.10 36.55 21.53
C LEU A 319 15.68 38.01 21.34
N PRO A 320 14.75 38.32 20.40
CA PRO A 320 14.18 39.69 20.27
C PRO A 320 13.46 40.14 21.54
N GLY A 321 12.70 39.24 22.19
CA GLY A 321 12.01 39.53 23.43
C GLY A 321 12.93 39.91 24.59
N ARG A 322 14.13 39.33 24.65
CA ARG A 322 15.18 39.74 25.62
C ARG A 322 15.72 41.15 25.30
N ARG A 323 15.93 41.47 24.00
CA ARG A 323 16.40 42.80 23.59
C ARG A 323 15.38 43.87 23.87
N ALA A 324 14.10 43.66 23.51
CA ALA A 324 13.01 44.56 23.77
C ALA A 324 12.84 44.88 25.29
N ALA A 325 13.01 43.84 26.12
CA ALA A 325 12.89 43.99 27.57
C ALA A 325 14.06 44.77 28.24
N LYS A 326 15.21 44.97 27.52
CA LYS A 326 16.36 45.73 28.02
C LYS A 326 16.34 47.21 27.66
N VAL A 327 15.44 47.66 26.78
CA VAL A 327 15.30 49.05 26.42
C VAL A 327 14.95 49.83 27.69
N SER A 328 15.78 50.83 28.06
CA SER A 328 15.53 51.72 29.18
C SER A 328 14.38 52.69 28.84
N PRO A 329 13.48 53.03 29.79
CA PRO A 329 12.45 54.03 29.58
C PRO A 329 13.05 55.40 29.35
#